data_06ccb92a7d71f1881f515ea9397e6072
#
_entry.id   06ccb92a7d71f1881f515ea9397e6072
#
_cell.length_a   1.000
_cell.length_b   1.000
_cell.length_c   1.000
_cell.angle_alpha   90.00
_cell.angle_beta   90.00
_cell.angle_gamma   90.00
#
_symmetry.space_group_name_H-M   'P 1'
#
loop_
_entity.id
_entity.type
_entity.pdbx_description
1 polymer ?
#
loop_
_entity_poly.entity_id
_entity_poly.type
_entity_poly.pdbx_seq_one_letter_code
_entity_poly.pdbx_strand_id
1 'polypeptide(L)'
;MEKNDGVFVISASRILPAKRWQVLRLLTRVQDFPRFLPNILECKVLSRERNRVVSSWLVEMEKVPISWTEEEVLDLRQFTIRFTALKGDLEKFEGFWKLAEHPSGGTELFVEATIKLGIPVFEVVAGGIIAAKVHRYFESLLRAFEEELSKRRYGGLKDRSPKKVSGFGVIGHPYNIQHLMNFFQAHQQSRAIPSPEFLAKIFEMTPSFEADAIQEFRSATGKTVNGSLIICNIIPDMLDLDIGQAVRKVVDACKLAERCGFGIVALGGFTSIASERFGDEFLKMVHIPVTTGNTLTAALAVEQVKKAAELMELDLSKASVTILGGAGDIGSGCARGLADKVREITVTSRTGKSFGWIKREIAKAGKAKVRTSLSNRDAVKNADIVIAATSAHKSIVDVSNLKPGAIVCDIGFPKNISYSRSDRQDILVFSGGICEIPCDFRNSFDHGLPNTKILYGCFSEAIVLALEERFERFSWGKGNITKEKMAEILGLAAKHGFYPAPFFWGERLLSDNEIRSIRAVSL
;
A
#
# COMPACT_ATOMS: atom_id res chain seq x y z
N MET A 1 13.98 -2.93 -22.73
CA MET A 1 12.75 -3.74 -22.88
C MET A 1 12.08 -3.33 -24.17
N GLU A 2 12.22 -4.12 -25.21
CA GLU A 2 11.53 -3.88 -26.48
C GLU A 2 10.12 -4.44 -26.40
N LYS A 3 9.15 -3.58 -26.68
CA LYS A 3 7.73 -3.89 -26.72
C LYS A 3 7.36 -4.20 -28.17
N ASN A 4 7.19 -5.48 -28.50
CA ASN A 4 6.63 -5.90 -29.79
C ASN A 4 5.48 -6.88 -29.52
N ASP A 5 4.27 -6.49 -29.91
CA ASP A 5 3.03 -7.33 -30.07
C ASP A 5 2.74 -8.35 -28.95
N GLY A 6 2.85 -7.96 -27.68
CA GLY A 6 2.53 -8.87 -26.56
C GLY A 6 3.61 -9.92 -26.26
N VAL A 7 4.77 -9.81 -26.89
CA VAL A 7 5.93 -10.67 -26.66
C VAL A 7 6.87 -10.01 -25.67
N PHE A 8 7.25 -10.74 -24.61
CA PHE A 8 8.20 -10.28 -23.61
C PHE A 8 9.49 -11.06 -23.71
N VAL A 9 10.62 -10.35 -23.86
CA VAL A 9 11.96 -10.94 -23.78
C VAL A 9 12.53 -10.59 -22.41
N ILE A 10 12.91 -11.59 -21.65
CA ILE A 10 13.37 -11.48 -20.28
C ILE A 10 14.71 -12.18 -20.17
N SER A 11 15.70 -11.51 -19.58
CA SER A 11 17.02 -12.10 -19.36
C SER A 11 17.47 -11.88 -17.91
N ALA A 12 18.25 -12.82 -17.40
CA ALA A 12 18.91 -12.73 -16.10
C ALA A 12 20.26 -13.46 -16.15
N SER A 13 21.23 -13.02 -15.34
CA SER A 13 22.52 -13.71 -15.21
C SER A 13 23.00 -13.74 -13.77
N ARG A 14 23.84 -14.74 -13.45
CA ARG A 14 24.50 -14.87 -12.14
C ARG A 14 25.79 -15.65 -12.23
N ILE A 15 26.79 -15.21 -11.46
CA ILE A 15 28.05 -15.94 -11.31
C ILE A 15 27.85 -17.00 -10.23
N LEU A 16 27.98 -18.27 -10.61
CA LEU A 16 27.83 -19.41 -9.72
C LEU A 16 29.20 -19.94 -9.27
N PRO A 17 29.38 -20.29 -7.98
CA PRO A 17 30.67 -20.71 -7.44
C PRO A 17 30.99 -22.18 -7.76
N ALA A 18 30.87 -22.56 -9.01
CA ALA A 18 31.07 -23.94 -9.48
C ALA A 18 31.61 -23.96 -10.93
N LYS A 19 32.30 -25.05 -11.32
CA LYS A 19 32.78 -25.25 -12.70
C LYS A 19 31.61 -25.48 -13.65
N ARG A 20 31.75 -25.07 -14.93
CA ARG A 20 30.70 -25.22 -15.96
C ARG A 20 30.02 -26.59 -15.97
N TRP A 21 30.79 -27.68 -15.88
CA TRP A 21 30.22 -29.01 -15.86
C TRP A 21 29.36 -29.33 -14.64
N GLN A 22 29.65 -28.73 -13.50
CA GLN A 22 28.84 -28.90 -12.29
C GLN A 22 27.50 -28.16 -12.43
N VAL A 23 27.54 -26.94 -13.00
CA VAL A 23 26.34 -26.15 -13.28
C VAL A 23 25.51 -26.86 -14.35
N LEU A 24 26.13 -27.33 -15.46
CA LEU A 24 25.43 -28.05 -16.50
C LEU A 24 24.76 -29.32 -15.97
N ARG A 25 25.46 -30.07 -15.11
CA ARG A 25 24.88 -31.27 -14.48
C ARG A 25 23.69 -30.96 -13.58
N LEU A 26 23.66 -29.80 -12.94
CA LEU A 26 22.52 -29.34 -12.16
C LEU A 26 21.35 -29.01 -13.09
N LEU A 27 21.56 -28.21 -14.13
CA LEU A 27 20.55 -27.81 -15.09
C LEU A 27 19.91 -28.98 -15.85
N THR A 28 20.69 -30.00 -16.21
CA THR A 28 20.17 -31.15 -16.94
C THR A 28 19.39 -32.15 -16.08
N ARG A 29 19.30 -31.93 -14.76
CA ARG A 29 18.52 -32.74 -13.83
C ARG A 29 17.24 -32.05 -13.40
N VAL A 30 16.44 -31.65 -14.37
CA VAL A 30 15.22 -30.86 -14.14
C VAL A 30 14.25 -31.52 -13.15
N GLN A 31 14.22 -32.86 -13.09
CA GLN A 31 13.40 -33.60 -12.13
C GLN A 31 13.82 -33.38 -10.65
N ASP A 32 15.02 -32.87 -10.40
CA ASP A 32 15.50 -32.57 -9.04
C ASP A 32 15.12 -31.16 -8.58
N PHE A 33 14.63 -30.29 -9.49
CA PHE A 33 14.30 -28.90 -9.22
C PHE A 33 13.25 -28.70 -8.12
N PRO A 34 12.16 -29.49 -8.03
CA PRO A 34 11.19 -29.34 -6.94
C PRO A 34 11.77 -29.48 -5.54
N ARG A 35 12.96 -30.11 -5.39
CA ARG A 35 13.61 -30.33 -4.09
C ARG A 35 14.19 -29.06 -3.49
N PHE A 36 14.57 -28.08 -4.31
CA PHE A 36 15.23 -26.84 -3.85
C PHE A 36 14.66 -25.57 -4.47
N LEU A 37 13.68 -25.71 -5.38
CA LEU A 37 12.93 -24.63 -5.99
C LEU A 37 11.46 -24.76 -5.58
N PRO A 38 11.04 -24.10 -4.49
CA PRO A 38 9.71 -24.31 -3.90
C PRO A 38 8.55 -23.91 -4.81
N ASN A 39 8.83 -23.08 -5.83
CA ASN A 39 7.81 -22.67 -6.80
C ASN A 39 7.62 -23.68 -7.94
N ILE A 40 8.47 -24.69 -8.06
CA ILE A 40 8.29 -25.79 -9.00
C ILE A 40 7.61 -26.93 -8.25
N LEU A 41 6.31 -27.06 -8.46
CA LEU A 41 5.49 -28.05 -7.77
C LEU A 41 5.77 -29.46 -8.31
N GLU A 42 5.95 -29.56 -9.61
CA GLU A 42 6.27 -30.82 -10.28
C GLU A 42 7.09 -30.56 -11.54
N CYS A 43 8.07 -31.43 -11.78
CA CYS A 43 8.78 -31.55 -13.04
C CYS A 43 9.03 -33.03 -13.36
N LYS A 44 8.49 -33.50 -14.47
CA LYS A 44 8.61 -34.92 -14.93
C LYS A 44 9.28 -34.99 -16.30
N VAL A 45 10.35 -35.75 -16.38
CA VAL A 45 10.95 -36.09 -17.68
C VAL A 45 10.06 -37.12 -18.37
N LEU A 46 9.53 -36.76 -19.53
CA LEU A 46 8.65 -37.60 -20.35
C LEU A 46 9.46 -38.48 -21.33
N SER A 47 10.52 -37.90 -21.94
CA SER A 47 11.45 -38.62 -22.79
C SER A 47 12.84 -38.02 -22.73
N ARG A 48 13.88 -38.82 -22.99
CA ARG A 48 15.26 -38.37 -23.06
C ARG A 48 15.98 -39.13 -24.17
N GLU A 49 16.39 -38.41 -25.21
CA GLU A 49 17.12 -38.94 -26.35
C GLU A 49 18.37 -38.11 -26.62
N ARG A 50 19.55 -38.74 -26.50
CA ARG A 50 20.86 -38.09 -26.73
C ARG A 50 20.97 -36.71 -26.07
N ASN A 51 20.78 -35.65 -26.89
CA ASN A 51 20.87 -34.25 -26.44
C ASN A 51 19.51 -33.56 -26.29
N ARG A 52 18.40 -34.28 -26.38
CA ARG A 52 17.02 -33.79 -26.26
C ARG A 52 16.36 -34.37 -25.02
N VAL A 53 15.64 -33.54 -24.31
CA VAL A 53 14.82 -33.90 -23.17
C VAL A 53 13.45 -33.27 -23.35
N VAL A 54 12.39 -34.09 -23.22
CA VAL A 54 11.02 -33.54 -23.13
C VAL A 54 10.56 -33.71 -21.70
N SER A 55 10.09 -32.63 -21.11
CA SER A 55 9.64 -32.59 -19.72
C SER A 55 8.31 -31.87 -19.58
N SER A 56 7.53 -32.28 -18.60
CA SER A 56 6.32 -31.56 -18.17
C SER A 56 6.58 -30.83 -16.88
N TRP A 57 6.05 -29.63 -16.80
CA TRP A 57 6.25 -28.70 -15.70
C TRP A 57 4.92 -28.28 -15.12
N LEU A 58 4.87 -28.19 -13.80
CA LEU A 58 3.85 -27.51 -13.03
C LEU A 58 4.56 -26.54 -12.08
N VAL A 59 4.43 -25.26 -12.35
CA VAL A 59 5.09 -24.19 -11.60
C VAL A 59 4.06 -23.30 -10.94
N GLU A 60 4.23 -22.99 -9.69
CA GLU A 60 3.41 -22.00 -9.00
C GLU A 60 4.02 -20.61 -9.14
N MET A 61 3.34 -19.75 -9.86
CA MET A 61 3.69 -18.35 -9.96
C MET A 61 2.62 -17.54 -9.22
N GLU A 62 2.97 -17.04 -8.04
CA GLU A 62 2.07 -16.23 -7.20
C GLU A 62 0.76 -16.96 -6.85
N LYS A 63 0.84 -18.24 -6.51
CA LYS A 63 -0.28 -19.15 -6.22
C LYS A 63 -1.13 -19.54 -7.45
N VAL A 64 -0.72 -19.14 -8.65
CA VAL A 64 -1.34 -19.59 -9.89
C VAL A 64 -0.52 -20.77 -10.42
N PRO A 65 -1.08 -21.97 -10.52
CA PRO A 65 -0.41 -23.08 -11.17
C PRO A 65 -0.36 -22.81 -12.68
N ILE A 66 0.84 -22.85 -13.25
CA ILE A 66 1.09 -22.73 -14.68
C ILE A 66 1.71 -24.06 -15.12
N SER A 67 1.16 -24.66 -16.15
CA SER A 67 1.61 -25.94 -16.66
C SER A 67 2.05 -25.83 -18.12
N TRP A 68 3.13 -26.53 -18.47
CA TRP A 68 3.54 -26.70 -19.86
C TRP A 68 4.35 -27.97 -20.04
N THR A 69 4.47 -28.39 -21.30
CA THR A 69 5.43 -29.38 -21.72
C THR A 69 6.43 -28.70 -22.63
N GLU A 70 7.72 -28.88 -22.39
CA GLU A 70 8.78 -28.30 -23.19
C GLU A 70 9.77 -29.35 -23.71
N GLU A 71 10.43 -29.00 -24.80
CA GLU A 71 11.61 -29.68 -25.32
C GLU A 71 12.85 -28.87 -24.97
N GLU A 72 13.84 -29.50 -24.38
CA GLU A 72 15.17 -28.95 -24.16
C GLU A 72 16.18 -29.61 -25.11
N VAL A 73 17.02 -28.77 -25.75
CA VAL A 73 18.09 -29.23 -26.64
C VAL A 73 19.43 -28.75 -26.11
N LEU A 74 20.31 -29.67 -25.75
CA LEU A 74 21.63 -29.41 -25.21
C LEU A 74 22.67 -29.34 -26.32
N ASP A 75 23.41 -28.20 -26.38
CA ASP A 75 24.62 -28.04 -27.19
C ASP A 75 25.85 -28.00 -26.29
N LEU A 76 26.59 -29.09 -26.24
CA LEU A 76 27.82 -29.23 -25.43
C LEU A 76 29.00 -28.42 -25.97
N ARG A 77 29.01 -28.05 -27.27
CA ARG A 77 30.09 -27.26 -27.86
C ARG A 77 29.99 -25.80 -27.42
N GLN A 78 28.76 -25.29 -27.38
CA GLN A 78 28.47 -23.91 -27.00
C GLN A 78 28.12 -23.75 -25.51
N PHE A 79 27.97 -24.84 -24.76
CA PHE A 79 27.46 -24.86 -23.39
C PHE A 79 26.13 -24.12 -23.26
N THR A 80 25.19 -24.44 -24.15
CA THR A 80 23.85 -23.88 -24.18
C THR A 80 22.79 -24.97 -24.06
N ILE A 81 21.68 -24.64 -23.41
CA ILE A 81 20.45 -25.46 -23.40
C ILE A 81 19.35 -24.57 -23.96
N ARG A 82 18.79 -24.92 -25.09
CA ARG A 82 17.61 -24.24 -25.66
C ARG A 82 16.38 -24.97 -25.18
N PHE A 83 15.37 -24.22 -24.78
CA PHE A 83 14.07 -24.77 -24.40
C PHE A 83 12.95 -24.13 -25.23
N THR A 84 11.93 -24.94 -25.55
CA THR A 84 10.75 -24.50 -26.30
C THR A 84 9.52 -25.24 -25.78
N ALA A 85 8.52 -24.50 -25.31
CA ALA A 85 7.26 -25.09 -24.93
C ALA A 85 6.54 -25.68 -26.16
N LEU A 86 6.11 -26.93 -26.03
CA LEU A 86 5.37 -27.67 -27.06
C LEU A 86 3.86 -27.48 -26.90
N LYS A 87 3.39 -27.36 -25.66
CA LYS A 87 1.99 -27.12 -25.28
C LYS A 87 1.92 -26.67 -23.83
N GLY A 88 0.87 -25.99 -23.46
CA GLY A 88 0.62 -25.55 -22.07
C GLY A 88 -0.22 -24.29 -22.00
N ASP A 89 -0.14 -23.62 -20.85
CA ASP A 89 -0.93 -22.43 -20.53
C ASP A 89 -0.39 -21.14 -21.17
N LEU A 90 0.82 -21.19 -21.75
CA LEU A 90 1.47 -20.07 -22.44
C LEU A 90 1.39 -20.27 -23.95
N GLU A 91 1.03 -19.25 -24.71
CA GLU A 91 1.02 -19.30 -26.18
C GLU A 91 2.43 -19.50 -26.73
N LYS A 92 3.41 -18.84 -26.10
CA LYS A 92 4.82 -18.98 -26.44
C LYS A 92 5.68 -18.92 -25.18
N PHE A 93 6.56 -19.89 -25.04
CA PHE A 93 7.61 -19.91 -24.02
C PHE A 93 8.80 -20.63 -24.63
N GLU A 94 9.82 -19.89 -24.98
CA GLU A 94 11.07 -20.39 -25.55
C GLU A 94 12.25 -19.57 -25.08
N GLY A 95 13.44 -20.14 -25.10
CA GLY A 95 14.63 -19.43 -24.69
C GLY A 95 15.87 -20.31 -24.65
N PHE A 96 16.86 -19.84 -23.93
CA PHE A 96 18.09 -20.60 -23.75
C PHE A 96 18.79 -20.27 -22.43
N TRP A 97 19.51 -21.25 -21.92
CA TRP A 97 20.53 -21.12 -20.90
C TRP A 97 21.90 -21.12 -21.56
N LYS A 98 22.81 -20.24 -21.11
CA LYS A 98 24.19 -20.17 -21.58
C LYS A 98 25.13 -20.16 -20.38
N LEU A 99 26.17 -21.00 -20.45
CA LEU A 99 27.17 -21.13 -19.41
C LEU A 99 28.53 -20.63 -19.94
N ALA A 100 29.08 -19.60 -19.33
CA ALA A 100 30.40 -19.05 -19.65
C ALA A 100 31.34 -19.16 -18.44
N GLU A 101 32.63 -19.36 -18.65
CA GLU A 101 33.62 -19.27 -17.57
C GLU A 101 33.82 -17.81 -17.20
N HIS A 102 33.77 -17.51 -15.89
CA HIS A 102 33.98 -16.16 -15.43
C HIS A 102 35.43 -15.91 -15.01
N PRO A 103 36.05 -14.75 -15.35
CA PRO A 103 37.46 -14.47 -15.05
C PRO A 103 37.81 -14.53 -13.55
N SER A 104 36.86 -14.22 -12.66
CA SER A 104 37.06 -14.33 -11.19
C SER A 104 36.97 -15.75 -10.65
N GLY A 105 36.84 -16.76 -11.52
CA GLY A 105 36.55 -18.15 -11.18
C GLY A 105 35.05 -18.40 -11.02
N GLY A 106 34.63 -19.62 -11.32
CA GLY A 106 33.22 -20.01 -11.34
C GLY A 106 32.61 -19.97 -12.75
N THR A 107 31.29 -19.97 -12.82
CA THR A 107 30.53 -20.01 -14.08
C THR A 107 29.49 -18.90 -14.08
N GLU A 108 29.49 -18.05 -15.08
CA GLU A 108 28.36 -17.19 -15.35
C GLU A 108 27.26 -18.01 -16.04
N LEU A 109 26.11 -18.08 -15.39
CA LEU A 109 24.90 -18.66 -15.94
C LEU A 109 23.98 -17.53 -16.37
N PHE A 110 23.70 -17.49 -17.68
CA PHE A 110 22.79 -16.55 -18.31
C PHE A 110 21.55 -17.29 -18.80
N VAL A 111 20.38 -16.70 -18.63
CA VAL A 111 19.11 -17.16 -19.19
C VAL A 111 18.44 -16.04 -19.96
N GLU A 112 17.88 -16.37 -21.10
CA GLU A 112 16.98 -15.51 -21.84
C GLU A 112 15.74 -16.30 -22.23
N ALA A 113 14.56 -15.73 -22.03
CA ALA A 113 13.29 -16.34 -22.37
C ALA A 113 12.38 -15.33 -23.07
N THR A 114 11.71 -15.82 -24.12
CA THR A 114 10.64 -15.14 -24.84
C THR A 114 9.32 -15.73 -24.39
N ILE A 115 8.41 -14.88 -23.90
CA ILE A 115 7.11 -15.28 -23.36
C ILE A 115 6.00 -14.54 -24.09
N LYS A 116 4.94 -15.27 -24.46
CA LYS A 116 3.67 -14.74 -24.92
C LYS A 116 2.54 -15.47 -24.22
N LEU A 117 1.62 -14.71 -23.64
CA LEU A 117 0.53 -15.28 -22.83
C LEU A 117 -0.64 -15.77 -23.68
N GLY A 118 -0.79 -15.24 -24.90
CA GLY A 118 -1.92 -15.57 -25.78
C GLY A 118 -3.22 -14.87 -25.41
N ILE A 119 -3.17 -13.92 -24.49
CA ILE A 119 -4.33 -13.12 -24.05
C ILE A 119 -3.98 -11.65 -24.24
N PRO A 120 -4.34 -11.02 -25.39
CA PRO A 120 -3.92 -9.66 -25.74
C PRO A 120 -4.23 -8.61 -24.67
N VAL A 121 -5.34 -8.76 -23.96
CA VAL A 121 -5.74 -7.87 -22.87
C VAL A 121 -4.77 -7.97 -21.68
N PHE A 122 -4.30 -9.17 -21.34
CA PHE A 122 -3.30 -9.39 -20.30
C PHE A 122 -1.93 -8.83 -20.69
N GLU A 123 -1.57 -8.96 -21.94
CA GLU A 123 -0.29 -8.47 -22.46
C GLU A 123 -0.20 -6.95 -22.38
N VAL A 124 -1.32 -6.26 -22.59
CA VAL A 124 -1.40 -4.79 -22.50
C VAL A 124 -1.46 -4.31 -21.05
N VAL A 125 -2.32 -4.92 -20.22
CA VAL A 125 -2.63 -4.45 -18.86
C VAL A 125 -1.60 -4.92 -17.82
N ALA A 126 -1.14 -6.15 -17.94
CA ALA A 126 -0.27 -6.79 -16.96
C ALA A 126 1.11 -7.15 -17.51
N GLY A 127 1.37 -6.95 -18.78
CA GLY A 127 2.58 -7.43 -19.44
C GLY A 127 3.88 -6.95 -18.81
N GLY A 128 3.97 -5.67 -18.45
CA GLY A 128 5.13 -5.14 -17.73
C GLY A 128 5.29 -5.74 -16.32
N ILE A 129 4.18 -5.98 -15.66
CA ILE A 129 4.14 -6.61 -14.31
C ILE A 129 4.54 -8.08 -14.43
N ILE A 130 4.01 -8.78 -15.42
CA ILE A 130 4.32 -10.20 -15.67
C ILE A 130 5.78 -10.36 -16.07
N ALA A 131 6.29 -9.53 -16.98
CA ALA A 131 7.70 -9.52 -17.36
C ALA A 131 8.62 -9.28 -16.16
N ALA A 132 8.30 -8.30 -15.31
CA ALA A 132 9.05 -8.03 -14.09
C ALA A 132 8.96 -9.19 -13.08
N LYS A 133 7.84 -9.91 -13.02
CA LYS A 133 7.67 -11.09 -12.16
C LYS A 133 8.43 -12.29 -12.67
N VAL A 134 8.40 -12.54 -13.97
CA VAL A 134 9.19 -13.62 -14.58
C VAL A 134 10.68 -13.31 -14.48
N HIS A 135 11.10 -12.06 -14.64
CA HIS A 135 12.48 -11.66 -14.39
C HIS A 135 12.90 -11.98 -12.95
N ARG A 136 12.10 -11.59 -11.95
CA ARG A 136 12.36 -11.93 -10.53
C ARG A 136 12.32 -13.44 -10.28
N TYR A 137 11.48 -14.17 -11.00
CA TYR A 137 11.45 -15.62 -10.92
C TYR A 137 12.78 -16.21 -11.41
N PHE A 138 13.32 -15.76 -12.54
CA PHE A 138 14.63 -16.19 -13.02
C PHE A 138 15.76 -15.78 -12.06
N GLU A 139 15.72 -14.58 -11.49
CA GLU A 139 16.70 -14.18 -10.47
C GLU A 139 16.64 -15.08 -9.21
N SER A 140 15.43 -15.42 -8.76
CA SER A 140 15.21 -16.34 -7.64
C SER A 140 15.72 -17.74 -7.96
N LEU A 141 15.48 -18.23 -9.18
CA LEU A 141 15.99 -19.49 -9.72
C LEU A 141 17.52 -19.53 -9.71
N LEU A 142 18.16 -18.50 -10.28
CA LEU A 142 19.61 -18.38 -10.30
C LEU A 142 20.22 -18.33 -8.89
N ARG A 143 19.56 -17.65 -7.95
CA ARG A 143 19.96 -17.60 -6.53
C ARG A 143 19.87 -18.97 -5.88
N ALA A 144 18.81 -19.71 -6.13
CA ALA A 144 18.64 -21.05 -5.58
C ALA A 144 19.66 -22.06 -6.16
N PHE A 145 20.03 -21.90 -7.44
CA PHE A 145 21.15 -22.66 -8.02
C PHE A 145 22.48 -22.34 -7.35
N GLU A 146 22.75 -21.07 -7.05
CA GLU A 146 23.94 -20.68 -6.31
C GLU A 146 23.96 -21.30 -4.91
N GLU A 147 22.82 -21.26 -4.21
CA GLU A 147 22.69 -21.85 -2.86
C GLU A 147 22.88 -23.38 -2.90
N GLU A 148 22.29 -24.06 -3.85
CA GLU A 148 22.40 -25.51 -3.98
C GLU A 148 23.83 -25.95 -4.30
N LEU A 149 24.51 -25.23 -5.19
CA LEU A 149 25.92 -25.49 -5.49
C LEU A 149 26.84 -25.16 -4.34
N SER A 150 26.52 -24.15 -3.53
CA SER A 150 27.27 -23.77 -2.33
C SER A 150 27.12 -24.79 -1.20
N LYS A 151 25.93 -25.39 -1.01
CA LYS A 151 25.68 -26.44 0.00
C LYS A 151 26.57 -27.66 -0.22
N ARG A 152 26.90 -27.99 -1.46
CA ARG A 152 27.76 -29.12 -1.82
C ARG A 152 29.25 -28.84 -1.57
N ARG A 153 29.63 -27.59 -1.30
CA ARG A 153 31.03 -27.16 -1.15
C ARG A 153 31.47 -26.90 0.30
N TYR A 154 30.53 -26.51 1.20
CA TYR A 154 30.89 -26.12 2.57
C TYR A 154 29.77 -26.42 3.57
N GLY A 155 30.07 -27.32 4.53
CA GLY A 155 29.44 -27.30 5.85
C GLY A 155 30.06 -26.22 6.70
N GLY A 156 29.79 -24.96 6.43
CA GLY A 156 30.33 -23.82 7.14
C GLY A 156 29.25 -22.75 7.35
N LEU A 157 29.11 -22.32 8.60
CA LEU A 157 28.20 -21.30 9.10
C LEU A 157 28.19 -20.04 8.22
N LYS A 158 27.04 -19.68 7.69
CA LYS A 158 26.82 -18.35 7.10
C LYS A 158 26.69 -17.33 8.21
N ASP A 159 27.66 -16.43 8.26
CA ASP A 159 27.56 -15.17 8.98
C ASP A 159 26.47 -14.33 8.29
N ARG A 160 25.26 -14.34 8.86
CA ARG A 160 24.20 -13.40 8.53
C ARG A 160 24.39 -12.18 9.41
N SER A 161 25.28 -11.27 9.02
CA SER A 161 25.17 -9.92 9.52
C SER A 161 23.76 -9.41 9.16
N PRO A 162 22.97 -8.92 10.13
CA PRO A 162 21.65 -8.39 9.83
C PRO A 162 21.81 -7.24 8.83
N LYS A 163 21.15 -7.32 7.68
CA LYS A 163 21.05 -6.17 6.77
C LYS A 163 20.51 -5.02 7.59
N LYS A 164 21.24 -3.89 7.65
CA LYS A 164 20.78 -2.68 8.34
C LYS A 164 19.46 -2.28 7.68
N VAL A 165 18.35 -2.48 8.39
CA VAL A 165 17.04 -2.04 7.93
C VAL A 165 17.01 -0.51 7.94
N SER A 166 16.41 0.10 6.92
CA SER A 166 16.32 1.56 6.80
C SER A 166 15.16 1.95 5.90
N GLY A 167 14.67 3.19 6.04
CA GLY A 167 13.62 3.68 5.16
C GLY A 167 12.22 3.21 5.51
N PHE A 168 11.27 3.44 4.60
CA PHE A 168 9.85 3.22 4.84
C PHE A 168 9.14 2.57 3.64
N GLY A 169 8.13 1.75 3.94
CA GLY A 169 7.11 1.37 2.99
C GLY A 169 5.79 2.07 3.31
N VAL A 170 5.03 2.48 2.29
CA VAL A 170 3.64 2.87 2.46
C VAL A 170 2.75 1.91 1.69
N ILE A 171 1.81 1.26 2.37
CA ILE A 171 0.89 0.31 1.76
C ILE A 171 -0.43 1.03 1.50
N GLY A 172 -0.71 1.24 0.21
CA GLY A 172 -1.96 1.78 -0.30
C GLY A 172 -2.81 0.71 -0.99
N HIS A 173 -4.02 1.08 -1.36
CA HIS A 173 -4.94 0.24 -2.13
C HIS A 173 -5.86 1.13 -2.99
N PRO A 174 -6.42 0.63 -4.12
CA PRO A 174 -7.47 1.33 -4.84
C PRO A 174 -8.71 1.55 -3.97
N TYR A 175 -9.35 2.71 -4.10
CA TYR A 175 -10.56 3.04 -3.31
C TYR A 175 -11.76 2.19 -3.72
N ASN A 176 -11.88 1.91 -5.01
CA ASN A 176 -12.93 1.11 -5.63
C ASN A 176 -12.46 0.65 -7.02
N ILE A 177 -13.30 -0.12 -7.70
CA ILE A 177 -12.98 -0.62 -9.05
C ILE A 177 -12.81 0.52 -10.06
N GLN A 178 -13.56 1.62 -9.93
CA GLN A 178 -13.45 2.76 -10.84
C GLN A 178 -12.08 3.45 -10.70
N HIS A 179 -11.56 3.60 -9.49
CA HIS A 179 -10.22 4.14 -9.25
C HIS A 179 -9.14 3.25 -9.89
N LEU A 180 -9.30 1.93 -9.80
CA LEU A 180 -8.42 0.98 -10.48
C LEU A 180 -8.52 1.13 -12.01
N MET A 181 -9.72 1.30 -12.57
CA MET A 181 -9.93 1.52 -13.99
C MET A 181 -9.26 2.82 -14.45
N ASN A 182 -9.43 3.92 -13.72
CA ASN A 182 -8.81 5.20 -14.03
C ASN A 182 -7.27 5.10 -14.04
N PHE A 183 -6.68 4.37 -13.07
CA PHE A 183 -5.25 4.10 -13.06
C PHE A 183 -4.80 3.38 -14.33
N PHE A 184 -5.51 2.36 -14.76
CA PHE A 184 -5.19 1.65 -15.99
C PHE A 184 -5.38 2.54 -17.23
N GLN A 185 -6.43 3.37 -17.29
CA GLN A 185 -6.68 4.32 -18.39
C GLN A 185 -5.53 5.31 -18.55
N ALA A 186 -5.05 5.88 -17.45
CA ALA A 186 -3.98 6.87 -17.46
C ALA A 186 -2.64 6.30 -17.96
N HIS A 187 -2.43 4.97 -17.82
CA HIS A 187 -1.19 4.29 -18.20
C HIS A 187 -1.28 3.51 -19.52
N GLN A 188 -2.46 3.48 -20.16
CA GLN A 188 -2.66 2.82 -21.46
C GLN A 188 -2.60 3.82 -22.61
N GLN A 189 -1.69 3.62 -23.55
CA GLN A 189 -1.62 4.40 -24.78
C GLN A 189 -2.60 3.95 -25.87
N SER A 190 -3.34 2.86 -25.73
CA SER A 190 -4.36 2.46 -26.72
C SER A 190 -5.28 1.31 -26.26
N ARG A 191 -6.58 1.46 -26.61
CA ARG A 191 -7.63 0.45 -26.84
C ARG A 191 -8.32 -0.18 -25.62
N ALA A 192 -9.53 -0.66 -25.91
CA ALA A 192 -10.54 -1.29 -25.06
C ALA A 192 -10.15 -1.59 -23.60
N ILE A 193 -10.74 -0.84 -22.68
CA ILE A 193 -10.60 -1.11 -21.25
C ILE A 193 -11.33 -2.41 -20.96
N PRO A 194 -10.71 -3.36 -20.24
CA PRO A 194 -11.37 -4.58 -19.79
C PRO A 194 -12.62 -4.29 -18.96
N SER A 195 -13.58 -5.22 -18.92
CA SER A 195 -14.75 -5.04 -18.08
C SER A 195 -14.36 -4.89 -16.60
N PRO A 196 -15.14 -4.15 -15.80
CA PRO A 196 -14.88 -3.99 -14.37
C PRO A 196 -14.76 -5.33 -13.64
N GLU A 197 -15.58 -6.32 -13.99
CA GLU A 197 -15.59 -7.66 -13.39
C GLU A 197 -14.31 -8.42 -13.69
N PHE A 198 -13.82 -8.30 -14.93
CA PHE A 198 -12.57 -8.91 -15.35
C PHE A 198 -11.37 -8.29 -14.63
N LEU A 199 -11.32 -6.94 -14.56
CA LEU A 199 -10.27 -6.22 -13.83
C LEU A 199 -10.28 -6.56 -12.34
N ALA A 200 -11.46 -6.62 -11.70
CA ALA A 200 -11.59 -7.00 -10.30
C ALA A 200 -11.04 -8.40 -10.06
N LYS A 201 -11.38 -9.36 -10.93
CA LYS A 201 -10.93 -10.76 -10.82
C LYS A 201 -9.43 -10.90 -11.00
N ILE A 202 -8.84 -10.19 -11.96
CA ILE A 202 -7.39 -10.16 -12.16
C ILE A 202 -6.69 -9.49 -10.97
N PHE A 203 -7.23 -8.35 -10.53
CA PHE A 203 -6.67 -7.64 -9.38
C PHE A 203 -6.73 -8.50 -8.11
N GLU A 204 -7.79 -9.26 -7.93
CA GLU A 204 -7.89 -10.23 -6.84
C GLU A 204 -6.80 -11.31 -6.90
N MET A 205 -6.45 -11.78 -8.09
CA MET A 205 -5.44 -12.81 -8.30
C MET A 205 -4.01 -12.29 -8.26
N THR A 206 -3.80 -10.97 -8.39
CA THR A 206 -2.48 -10.35 -8.40
C THR A 206 -1.95 -10.23 -6.97
N PRO A 207 -0.68 -10.49 -6.66
CA PRO A 207 -0.11 -10.20 -5.35
C PRO A 207 0.12 -8.70 -5.17
N SER A 208 0.36 -8.29 -3.92
CA SER A 208 0.84 -6.95 -3.62
C SER A 208 2.17 -6.68 -4.32
N PHE A 209 2.35 -5.49 -4.86
CA PHE A 209 3.53 -5.12 -5.63
C PHE A 209 4.05 -3.73 -5.26
N GLU A 210 5.34 -3.53 -5.46
CA GLU A 210 5.96 -2.22 -5.38
C GLU A 210 5.57 -1.42 -6.64
N ALA A 211 4.78 -0.35 -6.44
CA ALA A 211 4.35 0.51 -7.54
C ALA A 211 5.44 1.52 -7.90
N ASP A 212 5.98 2.19 -6.88
CA ASP A 212 6.98 3.23 -7.06
C ASP A 212 8.05 3.16 -5.98
N ALA A 213 9.32 3.27 -6.39
CA ALA A 213 10.42 3.51 -5.48
C ALA A 213 10.56 5.02 -5.23
N ILE A 214 10.57 5.42 -3.96
CA ILE A 214 10.74 6.81 -3.53
C ILE A 214 12.20 6.98 -3.11
N GLN A 215 12.99 7.60 -3.99
CA GLN A 215 14.40 7.81 -3.73
C GLN A 215 14.64 9.18 -3.15
N GLU A 216 15.51 9.24 -2.13
CA GLU A 216 15.98 10.49 -1.51
C GLU A 216 14.87 11.46 -1.10
N PHE A 217 13.80 10.96 -0.46
CA PHE A 217 12.83 11.85 0.16
C PHE A 217 13.54 12.77 1.15
N ARG A 218 13.56 14.07 0.86
CA ARG A 218 14.34 15.07 1.60
C ARG A 218 13.48 15.86 2.57
N SER A 219 13.84 15.81 3.84
CA SER A 219 13.20 16.61 4.89
C SER A 219 13.72 18.05 4.92
N ALA A 220 13.02 18.94 5.61
CA ALA A 220 13.46 20.32 5.85
C ALA A 220 14.78 20.41 6.62
N THR A 221 15.17 19.40 7.38
CA THR A 221 16.46 19.34 8.08
C THR A 221 17.63 18.94 7.17
N GLY A 222 17.36 18.60 5.89
CA GLY A 222 18.34 18.06 4.95
C GLY A 222 18.55 16.55 5.07
N LYS A 223 18.00 15.87 6.06
CA LYS A 223 18.00 14.39 6.13
C LYS A 223 17.25 13.80 4.93
N THR A 224 17.76 12.69 4.40
CA THR A 224 17.10 11.95 3.34
C THR A 224 16.74 10.54 3.80
N VAL A 225 15.67 10.00 3.23
CA VAL A 225 15.24 8.63 3.48
C VAL A 225 14.66 8.03 2.18
N ASN A 226 14.93 6.76 1.95
CA ASN A 226 14.35 6.02 0.83
C ASN A 226 13.09 5.27 1.28
N GLY A 227 12.18 5.08 0.37
CA GLY A 227 10.97 4.33 0.63
C GLY A 227 10.35 3.76 -0.63
N SER A 228 9.14 3.24 -0.47
CA SER A 228 8.38 2.70 -1.58
C SER A 228 6.88 2.79 -1.35
N LEU A 229 6.13 3.04 -2.42
CA LEU A 229 4.69 2.84 -2.47
C LEU A 229 4.41 1.38 -2.86
N ILE A 230 3.76 0.65 -1.98
CA ILE A 230 3.34 -0.74 -2.20
C ILE A 230 1.83 -0.76 -2.35
N ILE A 231 1.34 -1.30 -3.44
CA ILE A 231 -0.09 -1.49 -3.66
C ILE A 231 -0.51 -2.85 -3.15
N CYS A 232 -1.36 -2.83 -2.13
CA CYS A 232 -2.07 -4.01 -1.67
C CYS A 232 -3.32 -4.21 -2.51
N ASN A 233 -3.48 -5.39 -3.11
CA ASN A 233 -4.58 -5.70 -4.01
C ASN A 233 -5.87 -6.00 -3.24
N ILE A 234 -6.33 -4.99 -2.51
CA ILE A 234 -7.60 -4.97 -1.78
C ILE A 234 -8.46 -3.87 -2.39
N ILE A 235 -9.72 -4.17 -2.63
CA ILE A 235 -10.77 -3.18 -2.86
C ILE A 235 -11.65 -3.19 -1.61
N PRO A 236 -12.10 -2.04 -1.08
CA PRO A 236 -12.89 -1.97 0.16
C PRO A 236 -14.07 -2.93 0.23
N ASP A 237 -14.75 -3.17 -0.88
CA ASP A 237 -15.89 -4.08 -0.96
C ASP A 237 -15.52 -5.54 -0.62
N MET A 238 -14.26 -5.93 -0.78
CA MET A 238 -13.77 -7.26 -0.39
C MET A 238 -13.72 -7.48 1.13
N LEU A 239 -13.69 -6.41 1.92
CA LEU A 239 -13.67 -6.52 3.40
C LEU A 239 -14.96 -7.06 3.98
N ASP A 240 -16.08 -6.85 3.29
CA ASP A 240 -17.39 -7.35 3.72
C ASP A 240 -17.61 -8.81 3.27
N LEU A 241 -16.84 -9.28 2.28
CA LEU A 241 -16.95 -10.63 1.72
C LEU A 241 -16.02 -11.65 2.41
N ASP A 242 -14.72 -11.33 2.55
CA ASP A 242 -13.72 -12.18 3.22
C ASP A 242 -12.58 -11.36 3.86
N ILE A 243 -12.77 -11.02 5.12
CA ILE A 243 -11.76 -10.30 5.90
C ILE A 243 -10.45 -11.10 6.03
N GLY A 244 -10.51 -12.43 6.08
CA GLY A 244 -9.34 -13.28 6.18
C GLY A 244 -8.47 -13.22 4.92
N GLN A 245 -9.10 -13.15 3.75
CA GLN A 245 -8.39 -12.96 2.48
C GLN A 245 -7.75 -11.56 2.42
N ALA A 246 -8.47 -10.52 2.82
CA ALA A 246 -7.95 -9.18 2.88
C ALA A 246 -6.71 -9.08 3.79
N VAL A 247 -6.76 -9.67 4.98
CA VAL A 247 -5.62 -9.70 5.91
C VAL A 247 -4.42 -10.45 5.34
N ARG A 248 -4.64 -11.60 4.69
CA ARG A 248 -3.53 -12.32 4.03
C ARG A 248 -2.81 -11.45 3.01
N LYS A 249 -3.55 -10.67 2.20
CA LYS A 249 -2.98 -9.73 1.23
C LYS A 249 -2.19 -8.60 1.90
N VAL A 250 -2.66 -8.07 3.03
CA VAL A 250 -1.90 -7.07 3.81
C VAL A 250 -0.61 -7.68 4.38
N VAL A 251 -0.67 -8.90 4.91
CA VAL A 251 0.52 -9.63 5.38
C VAL A 251 1.53 -9.82 4.26
N ASP A 252 1.09 -10.18 3.07
CA ASP A 252 1.97 -10.36 1.90
C ASP A 252 2.61 -9.01 1.47
N ALA A 253 1.87 -7.89 1.56
CA ALA A 253 2.41 -6.55 1.33
C ALA A 253 3.46 -6.16 2.39
N CYS A 254 3.22 -6.45 3.66
CA CYS A 254 4.20 -6.24 4.73
C CYS A 254 5.47 -7.08 4.51
N LYS A 255 5.33 -8.35 4.13
CA LYS A 255 6.47 -9.22 3.79
C LYS A 255 7.23 -8.73 2.56
N LEU A 256 6.56 -8.08 1.61
CA LEU A 256 7.22 -7.43 0.49
C LEU A 256 8.09 -6.26 1.01
N ALA A 257 7.56 -5.40 1.88
CA ALA A 257 8.31 -4.32 2.51
C ALA A 257 9.54 -4.83 3.30
N GLU A 258 9.40 -5.95 4.03
CA GLU A 258 10.52 -6.63 4.72
C GLU A 258 11.61 -7.08 3.72
N ARG A 259 11.21 -7.67 2.59
CA ARG A 259 12.16 -8.08 1.53
C ARG A 259 12.88 -6.90 0.89
N CYS A 260 12.21 -5.75 0.76
CA CYS A 260 12.84 -4.50 0.31
C CYS A 260 13.83 -3.91 1.32
N GLY A 261 13.82 -4.41 2.57
CA GLY A 261 14.75 -3.97 3.63
C GLY A 261 14.30 -2.72 4.37
N PHE A 262 13.01 -2.36 4.29
CA PHE A 262 12.46 -1.21 5.01
C PHE A 262 12.40 -1.47 6.53
N GLY A 263 12.56 -0.40 7.31
CA GLY A 263 12.52 -0.45 8.77
C GLY A 263 11.12 -0.33 9.35
N ILE A 264 10.20 0.32 8.62
CA ILE A 264 8.82 0.55 9.04
C ILE A 264 7.89 0.56 7.83
N VAL A 265 6.63 0.19 8.06
CA VAL A 265 5.59 0.29 7.03
C VAL A 265 4.32 0.95 7.55
N ALA A 266 3.77 1.88 6.76
CA ALA A 266 2.44 2.45 7.00
C ALA A 266 1.36 1.58 6.37
N LEU A 267 0.28 1.33 7.11
CA LEU A 267 -0.95 0.70 6.62
C LEU A 267 -1.97 1.80 6.32
N GLY A 268 -2.17 2.13 5.03
CA GLY A 268 -3.09 3.17 4.60
C GLY A 268 -4.53 2.69 4.44
N GLY A 269 -5.49 3.51 4.85
CA GLY A 269 -6.91 3.27 4.59
C GLY A 269 -7.42 1.92 5.13
N PHE A 270 -8.04 1.12 4.26
CA PHE A 270 -8.64 -0.16 4.65
C PHE A 270 -7.62 -1.25 5.01
N THR A 271 -6.35 -1.12 4.62
CA THR A 271 -5.32 -2.08 5.06
C THR A 271 -5.11 -2.01 6.57
N SER A 272 -5.19 -0.83 7.19
CA SER A 272 -5.16 -0.68 8.64
C SER A 272 -6.41 -1.28 9.30
N ILE A 273 -7.60 -1.00 8.76
CA ILE A 273 -8.88 -1.52 9.29
C ILE A 273 -8.91 -3.05 9.26
N ALA A 274 -8.49 -3.67 8.17
CA ALA A 274 -8.43 -5.11 8.04
C ALA A 274 -7.49 -5.71 9.09
N SER A 275 -6.29 -5.15 9.23
CA SER A 275 -5.27 -5.65 10.15
C SER A 275 -5.67 -5.47 11.62
N GLU A 276 -6.23 -4.34 11.99
CA GLU A 276 -6.69 -4.06 13.36
C GLU A 276 -7.86 -4.96 13.79
N ARG A 277 -8.71 -5.40 12.86
CA ARG A 277 -9.77 -6.39 13.15
C ARG A 277 -9.19 -7.75 13.56
N PHE A 278 -8.01 -8.11 13.07
CA PHE A 278 -7.27 -9.31 13.47
C PHE A 278 -6.40 -9.09 14.72
N GLY A 279 -6.13 -7.84 15.08
CA GLY A 279 -5.40 -7.49 16.31
C GLY A 279 -4.03 -8.16 16.42
N ASP A 280 -3.76 -8.79 17.55
CA ASP A 280 -2.47 -9.41 17.84
C ASP A 280 -2.14 -10.60 16.93
N GLU A 281 -3.14 -11.28 16.36
CA GLU A 281 -2.88 -12.36 15.39
C GLU A 281 -2.22 -11.83 14.11
N PHE A 282 -2.61 -10.65 13.63
CA PHE A 282 -1.92 -10.00 12.52
C PHE A 282 -0.45 -9.71 12.87
N LEU A 283 -0.18 -9.20 14.08
CA LEU A 283 1.17 -8.88 14.51
C LEU A 283 2.11 -10.09 14.62
N LYS A 284 1.56 -11.30 14.81
CA LYS A 284 2.34 -12.54 14.79
C LYS A 284 2.76 -12.95 13.37
N MET A 285 2.05 -12.47 12.34
CA MET A 285 2.31 -12.82 10.93
C MET A 285 3.31 -11.89 10.23
N VAL A 286 3.64 -10.73 10.84
CA VAL A 286 4.54 -9.71 10.27
C VAL A 286 5.65 -9.36 11.25
N HIS A 287 6.89 -9.23 10.75
CA HIS A 287 8.05 -8.91 11.59
C HIS A 287 8.44 -7.43 11.49
N ILE A 288 8.20 -6.79 10.34
CA ILE A 288 8.43 -5.36 10.18
C ILE A 288 7.52 -4.56 11.11
N PRO A 289 8.02 -3.52 11.79
CA PRO A 289 7.19 -2.57 12.50
C PRO A 289 6.13 -1.96 11.59
N VAL A 290 4.86 -2.02 12.04
CA VAL A 290 3.73 -1.44 11.30
C VAL A 290 3.18 -0.26 12.07
N THR A 291 2.82 0.81 11.35
CA THR A 291 2.02 1.91 11.89
C THR A 291 0.76 2.10 11.06
N THR A 292 -0.35 2.46 11.71
CA THR A 292 -1.58 2.85 11.00
C THR A 292 -1.56 4.31 10.58
N GLY A 293 -0.63 5.10 11.12
CA GLY A 293 -0.53 6.54 10.91
C GLY A 293 -1.70 7.36 11.46
N ASN A 294 -2.55 6.71 12.25
CA ASN A 294 -3.77 7.32 12.76
C ASN A 294 -3.49 8.44 13.76
N THR A 295 -2.33 8.40 14.47
CA THR A 295 -1.98 9.44 15.46
C THR A 295 -1.68 10.76 14.77
N LEU A 296 -0.85 10.77 13.73
CA LEU A 296 -0.57 12.00 12.98
C LEU A 296 -1.82 12.46 12.23
N THR A 297 -2.60 11.55 11.65
CA THR A 297 -3.86 11.87 10.98
C THR A 297 -4.84 12.58 11.92
N ALA A 298 -5.05 12.07 13.14
CA ALA A 298 -5.93 12.69 14.13
C ALA A 298 -5.38 14.05 14.59
N ALA A 299 -4.08 14.14 14.82
CA ALA A 299 -3.42 15.35 15.24
C ALA A 299 -3.53 16.48 14.20
N LEU A 300 -3.27 16.18 12.92
CA LEU A 300 -3.44 17.11 11.81
C LEU A 300 -4.90 17.59 11.68
N ALA A 301 -5.87 16.68 11.78
CA ALA A 301 -7.27 17.04 11.72
C ALA A 301 -7.69 17.98 12.85
N VAL A 302 -7.19 17.76 14.08
CA VAL A 302 -7.43 18.66 15.22
C VAL A 302 -6.82 20.03 14.95
N GLU A 303 -5.60 20.13 14.45
CA GLU A 303 -4.96 21.41 14.13
C GLU A 303 -5.69 22.12 12.98
N GLN A 304 -6.10 21.40 11.93
CA GLN A 304 -6.90 21.98 10.84
C GLN A 304 -8.26 22.49 11.33
N VAL A 305 -8.94 21.77 12.22
CA VAL A 305 -10.20 22.23 12.85
C VAL A 305 -9.99 23.52 13.66
N LYS A 306 -8.91 23.62 14.44
CA LYS A 306 -8.57 24.84 15.17
C LYS A 306 -8.34 26.02 14.22
N LYS A 307 -7.58 25.80 13.14
CA LYS A 307 -7.31 26.85 12.14
C LYS A 307 -8.57 27.26 11.39
N ALA A 308 -9.44 26.30 11.04
CA ALA A 308 -10.73 26.58 10.43
C ALA A 308 -11.63 27.42 11.35
N ALA A 309 -11.68 27.08 12.64
CA ALA A 309 -12.43 27.85 13.64
C ALA A 309 -11.89 29.29 13.78
N GLU A 310 -10.56 29.47 13.77
CA GLU A 310 -9.92 30.80 13.77
C GLU A 310 -10.35 31.61 12.53
N LEU A 311 -10.26 31.06 11.32
CA LEU A 311 -10.62 31.76 10.09
C LEU A 311 -12.12 32.06 10.00
N MET A 312 -12.97 31.20 10.55
CA MET A 312 -14.41 31.38 10.67
C MET A 312 -14.82 32.21 11.91
N GLU A 313 -13.85 32.70 12.69
CA GLU A 313 -14.04 33.42 13.95
C GLU A 313 -15.02 32.71 14.91
N LEU A 314 -14.94 31.40 14.97
CA LEU A 314 -15.75 30.56 15.86
C LEU A 314 -15.02 30.38 17.19
N ASP A 315 -15.62 30.84 18.29
CA ASP A 315 -15.11 30.59 19.65
C ASP A 315 -15.25 29.10 20.01
N LEU A 316 -14.13 28.36 19.94
CA LEU A 316 -14.10 26.93 20.24
C LEU A 316 -14.64 26.63 21.65
N SER A 317 -14.41 27.52 22.64
CA SER A 317 -14.86 27.28 24.01
C SER A 317 -16.39 27.24 24.16
N LYS A 318 -17.10 27.79 23.18
CA LYS A 318 -18.57 27.76 23.10
C LYS A 318 -19.09 26.74 22.08
N ALA A 319 -18.20 26.16 21.25
CA ALA A 319 -18.58 25.32 20.14
C ALA A 319 -19.09 23.94 20.58
N SER A 320 -20.04 23.43 19.81
CA SER A 320 -20.48 22.04 19.82
C SER A 320 -19.86 21.27 18.66
N VAL A 321 -19.18 20.18 18.96
CA VAL A 321 -18.51 19.33 17.98
C VAL A 321 -19.24 18.01 17.87
N THR A 322 -19.56 17.59 16.65
CA THR A 322 -20.06 16.22 16.38
C THR A 322 -18.97 15.42 15.67
N ILE A 323 -18.63 14.25 16.22
CA ILE A 323 -17.65 13.33 15.65
C ILE A 323 -18.33 12.08 15.18
N LEU A 324 -18.50 11.95 13.87
CA LEU A 324 -19.05 10.77 13.22
C LEU A 324 -18.00 9.66 13.23
N GLY A 325 -18.37 8.49 13.76
CA GLY A 325 -17.43 7.43 14.01
C GLY A 325 -16.47 7.72 15.18
N GLY A 326 -16.87 8.58 16.12
CA GLY A 326 -16.02 9.04 17.22
C GLY A 326 -15.63 7.95 18.23
N ALA A 327 -16.18 6.74 18.14
CA ALA A 327 -15.73 5.57 18.88
C ALA A 327 -14.67 4.73 18.12
N GLY A 328 -14.33 5.12 16.89
CA GLY A 328 -13.20 4.58 16.13
C GLY A 328 -11.88 5.16 16.60
N ASP A 329 -10.79 4.70 16.02
CA ASP A 329 -9.43 5.07 16.45
C ASP A 329 -9.16 6.57 16.22
N ILE A 330 -9.20 7.05 14.98
CA ILE A 330 -9.01 8.47 14.64
C ILE A 330 -10.05 9.36 15.33
N GLY A 331 -11.34 8.97 15.27
CA GLY A 331 -12.42 9.76 15.87
C GLY A 331 -12.26 9.94 17.37
N SER A 332 -11.81 8.90 18.10
CA SER A 332 -11.52 9.00 19.52
C SER A 332 -10.28 9.84 19.81
N GLY A 333 -9.28 9.83 18.93
CA GLY A 333 -8.12 10.71 18.98
C GLY A 333 -8.54 12.19 18.85
N CYS A 334 -9.34 12.51 17.83
CA CYS A 334 -9.90 13.85 17.65
C CYS A 334 -10.72 14.30 18.87
N ALA A 335 -11.54 13.39 19.41
CA ALA A 335 -12.33 13.70 20.61
C ALA A 335 -11.44 14.05 21.81
N ARG A 336 -10.37 13.29 22.06
CA ARG A 336 -9.40 13.61 23.12
C ARG A 336 -8.68 14.94 22.85
N GLY A 337 -8.26 15.19 21.61
CA GLY A 337 -7.56 16.42 21.23
C GLY A 337 -8.39 17.69 21.41
N LEU A 338 -9.72 17.60 21.33
CA LEU A 338 -10.65 18.72 21.46
C LEU A 338 -11.33 18.81 22.84
N ALA A 339 -11.21 17.79 23.70
CA ALA A 339 -11.97 17.67 24.94
C ALA A 339 -11.78 18.83 25.96
N ASP A 340 -10.65 19.52 25.91
CA ASP A 340 -10.34 20.69 26.75
C ASP A 340 -10.54 22.02 26.04
N LYS A 341 -10.94 22.02 24.78
CA LYS A 341 -11.05 23.19 23.91
C LYS A 341 -12.50 23.60 23.61
N VAL A 342 -13.42 22.64 23.68
CA VAL A 342 -14.80 22.85 23.22
C VAL A 342 -15.82 22.65 24.34
N ARG A 343 -17.01 23.25 24.19
CA ARG A 343 -18.10 23.15 25.17
C ARG A 343 -18.69 21.75 25.25
N GLU A 344 -18.92 21.13 24.09
CA GLU A 344 -19.64 19.87 24.00
C GLU A 344 -19.11 19.01 22.85
N ILE A 345 -19.01 17.70 23.07
CA ILE A 345 -18.68 16.70 22.04
C ILE A 345 -19.80 15.69 21.94
N THR A 346 -20.41 15.57 20.77
CA THR A 346 -21.34 14.51 20.43
C THR A 346 -20.62 13.44 19.61
N VAL A 347 -20.64 12.19 20.08
CA VAL A 347 -20.02 11.04 19.39
C VAL A 347 -21.10 10.16 18.78
N THR A 348 -20.96 9.81 17.50
CA THR A 348 -21.83 8.81 16.88
C THR A 348 -21.14 7.47 16.68
N SER A 349 -21.91 6.40 16.68
CA SER A 349 -21.48 5.03 16.41
C SER A 349 -22.64 4.19 15.90
N ARG A 350 -22.37 3.19 15.06
CA ARG A 350 -23.40 2.30 14.50
C ARG A 350 -24.14 1.47 15.55
N THR A 351 -23.46 1.00 16.56
CA THR A 351 -24.01 0.03 17.53
C THR A 351 -24.12 0.56 18.95
N GLY A 352 -23.53 1.69 19.28
CA GLY A 352 -23.48 2.24 20.63
C GLY A 352 -22.65 1.45 21.65
N LYS A 353 -22.15 0.25 21.31
CA LYS A 353 -21.39 -0.63 22.23
C LYS A 353 -20.18 0.05 22.88
N SER A 354 -19.56 0.99 22.20
CA SER A 354 -18.36 1.71 22.68
C SER A 354 -18.67 3.05 23.37
N PHE A 355 -19.95 3.44 23.54
CA PHE A 355 -20.30 4.74 24.12
C PHE A 355 -19.82 4.91 25.56
N GLY A 356 -19.92 3.87 26.38
CA GLY A 356 -19.42 3.92 27.75
C GLY A 356 -17.91 4.14 27.84
N TRP A 357 -17.15 3.50 26.94
CA TRP A 357 -15.72 3.67 26.87
C TRP A 357 -15.34 5.09 26.41
N ILE A 358 -15.87 5.56 25.29
CA ILE A 358 -15.49 6.85 24.74
C ILE A 358 -15.89 8.04 25.64
N LYS A 359 -17.03 7.95 26.36
CA LYS A 359 -17.40 8.93 27.38
C LYS A 359 -16.34 9.05 28.46
N ARG A 360 -15.83 7.93 28.97
CA ARG A 360 -14.76 7.92 29.97
C ARG A 360 -13.47 8.51 29.44
N GLU A 361 -13.11 8.18 28.19
CA GLU A 361 -11.88 8.70 27.57
C GLU A 361 -11.92 10.22 27.34
N ILE A 362 -13.05 10.76 26.88
CA ILE A 362 -13.23 12.19 26.71
C ILE A 362 -13.21 12.91 28.07
N ALA A 363 -13.89 12.36 29.07
CA ALA A 363 -13.92 12.94 30.42
C ALA A 363 -12.53 12.97 31.10
N LYS A 364 -11.67 11.98 30.82
CA LYS A 364 -10.25 12.01 31.25
C LYS A 364 -9.43 13.06 30.52
N ALA A 365 -9.74 13.31 29.26
CA ALA A 365 -8.97 14.20 28.39
C ALA A 365 -9.34 15.68 28.54
N GLY A 366 -10.51 16.03 29.05
CA GLY A 366 -10.94 17.41 29.19
C GLY A 366 -12.29 17.60 29.84
N LYS A 367 -12.84 18.82 29.74
CA LYS A 367 -14.06 19.26 30.44
C LYS A 367 -15.30 19.32 29.53
N ALA A 368 -15.18 18.97 28.24
CA ALA A 368 -16.29 19.02 27.30
C ALA A 368 -17.45 18.13 27.78
N LYS A 369 -18.68 18.64 27.68
CA LYS A 369 -19.88 17.83 27.89
C LYS A 369 -19.98 16.76 26.80
N VAL A 370 -20.21 15.49 27.19
CA VAL A 370 -20.23 14.38 26.24
C VAL A 370 -21.64 13.89 26.00
N ARG A 371 -22.05 13.90 24.74
CA ARG A 371 -23.27 13.27 24.24
C ARG A 371 -22.96 12.11 23.29
N THR A 372 -23.91 11.23 23.11
CA THR A 372 -23.81 10.10 22.19
C THR A 372 -25.09 9.96 21.39
N SER A 373 -24.97 9.55 20.12
CA SER A 373 -26.12 9.35 19.25
C SER A 373 -25.87 8.16 18.30
N LEU A 374 -26.94 7.43 17.98
CA LEU A 374 -26.96 6.41 16.92
C LEU A 374 -27.35 7.01 15.55
N SER A 375 -27.90 8.23 15.54
CA SER A 375 -28.33 8.95 14.33
C SER A 375 -27.28 10.00 13.96
N ASN A 376 -26.58 9.80 12.83
CA ASN A 376 -25.71 10.81 12.26
C ASN A 376 -26.49 12.08 11.89
N ARG A 377 -27.65 11.90 11.24
CA ARG A 377 -28.52 13.01 10.80
C ARG A 377 -28.90 13.95 11.94
N ASP A 378 -29.31 13.41 13.08
CA ASP A 378 -29.74 14.24 14.22
C ASP A 378 -28.55 14.86 14.95
N ALA A 379 -27.45 14.14 15.00
CA ALA A 379 -26.23 14.60 15.68
C ALA A 379 -25.59 15.81 14.99
N VAL A 380 -25.73 15.98 13.67
CA VAL A 380 -25.09 17.08 12.93
C VAL A 380 -25.91 18.37 12.86
N LYS A 381 -27.24 18.31 13.11
CA LYS A 381 -28.16 19.45 12.92
C LYS A 381 -27.74 20.75 13.62
N ASN A 382 -27.23 20.63 14.85
CA ASN A 382 -26.88 21.78 15.70
C ASN A 382 -25.38 21.87 15.95
N ALA A 383 -24.57 21.11 15.24
CA ALA A 383 -23.13 21.12 15.40
C ALA A 383 -22.49 22.36 14.76
N ASP A 384 -21.60 23.03 15.49
CA ASP A 384 -20.74 24.08 14.95
C ASP A 384 -19.64 23.46 14.09
N ILE A 385 -19.15 22.29 14.53
CA ILE A 385 -18.09 21.55 13.87
C ILE A 385 -18.51 20.08 13.71
N VAL A 386 -18.33 19.54 12.52
CA VAL A 386 -18.52 18.12 12.23
C VAL A 386 -17.20 17.53 11.77
N ILE A 387 -16.75 16.48 12.45
CA ILE A 387 -15.59 15.67 12.06
C ILE A 387 -16.09 14.32 11.59
N ALA A 388 -15.87 13.99 10.33
CA ALA A 388 -16.24 12.69 9.78
C ALA A 388 -15.01 11.77 9.73
N ALA A 389 -15.00 10.73 10.58
CA ALA A 389 -13.92 9.77 10.75
C ALA A 389 -14.48 8.34 10.77
N THR A 390 -15.18 7.96 9.68
CA THR A 390 -15.79 6.62 9.56
C THR A 390 -15.19 5.84 8.41
N SER A 391 -15.32 4.52 8.49
CA SER A 391 -14.96 3.60 7.40
C SER A 391 -16.12 3.35 6.43
N ALA A 392 -17.08 4.27 6.33
CA ALA A 392 -18.20 4.13 5.39
C ALA A 392 -17.74 4.31 3.95
N HIS A 393 -18.23 3.46 3.05
CA HIS A 393 -17.89 3.50 1.62
C HIS A 393 -18.76 4.49 0.83
N LYS A 394 -19.84 5.01 1.47
CA LYS A 394 -20.78 5.96 0.88
C LYS A 394 -20.91 7.17 1.79
N SER A 395 -21.39 8.29 1.21
CA SER A 395 -21.75 9.47 2.00
C SER A 395 -22.76 9.10 3.09
N ILE A 396 -22.47 9.57 4.32
CA ILE A 396 -23.30 9.33 5.52
C ILE A 396 -23.91 10.61 6.08
N VAL A 397 -23.60 11.75 5.48
CA VAL A 397 -24.12 13.06 5.86
C VAL A 397 -24.68 13.77 4.64
N ASP A 398 -25.95 14.16 4.74
CA ASP A 398 -26.55 15.12 3.83
C ASP A 398 -26.27 16.52 4.36
N VAL A 399 -25.56 17.32 3.57
CA VAL A 399 -25.15 18.68 3.94
C VAL A 399 -26.33 19.63 4.19
N SER A 400 -27.54 19.30 3.67
CA SER A 400 -28.77 20.05 3.96
C SER A 400 -29.16 20.03 5.45
N ASN A 401 -28.72 19.03 6.18
CA ASN A 401 -28.97 18.91 7.64
C ASN A 401 -28.00 19.74 8.50
N LEU A 402 -27.00 20.37 7.91
CA LEU A 402 -26.01 21.18 8.62
C LEU A 402 -26.57 22.60 8.82
N LYS A 403 -26.26 23.20 9.97
CA LYS A 403 -26.63 24.61 10.18
C LYS A 403 -25.73 25.54 9.37
N PRO A 404 -26.20 26.76 9.05
CA PRO A 404 -25.34 27.80 8.48
C PRO A 404 -24.07 28.04 9.33
N GLY A 405 -22.95 28.31 8.68
CA GLY A 405 -21.65 28.51 9.35
C GLY A 405 -20.98 27.25 9.88
N ALA A 406 -21.53 26.07 9.63
CA ALA A 406 -20.91 24.82 10.08
C ALA A 406 -19.57 24.57 9.42
N ILE A 407 -18.59 24.09 10.21
CA ILE A 407 -17.28 23.64 9.75
C ILE A 407 -17.29 22.12 9.67
N VAL A 408 -16.92 21.57 8.51
CA VAL A 408 -16.93 20.13 8.26
C VAL A 408 -15.52 19.66 7.87
N CYS A 409 -14.91 18.85 8.72
CA CYS A 409 -13.63 18.20 8.50
C CYS A 409 -13.87 16.72 8.13
N ASP A 410 -13.70 16.35 6.86
CA ASP A 410 -13.86 14.98 6.40
C ASP A 410 -12.51 14.27 6.27
N ILE A 411 -12.23 13.34 7.19
CA ILE A 411 -11.01 12.54 7.24
C ILE A 411 -11.16 11.26 6.40
N GLY A 412 -12.38 10.89 6.05
CA GLY A 412 -12.68 9.64 5.32
C GLY A 412 -12.10 9.62 3.90
N PHE A 413 -11.60 8.46 3.49
CA PHE A 413 -11.29 8.09 2.10
C PHE A 413 -11.78 6.67 1.86
N PRO A 414 -12.82 6.47 1.01
CA PRO A 414 -13.60 7.50 0.29
C PRO A 414 -14.26 8.52 1.22
N LYS A 415 -14.64 9.70 0.66
CA LYS A 415 -15.25 10.78 1.44
C LYS A 415 -16.58 10.35 2.08
N ASN A 416 -16.75 10.74 3.33
CA ASN A 416 -17.98 10.49 4.09
C ASN A 416 -19.09 11.52 3.81
N ILE A 417 -18.73 12.62 3.17
CA ILE A 417 -19.60 13.75 2.87
C ILE A 417 -19.71 13.89 1.35
N SER A 418 -20.92 13.96 0.82
CA SER A 418 -21.16 14.41 -0.56
C SER A 418 -21.43 15.90 -0.53
N TYR A 419 -20.53 16.68 -1.11
CA TYR A 419 -20.60 18.14 -1.11
C TYR A 419 -20.11 18.72 -2.42
N SER A 420 -20.92 19.64 -2.97
CA SER A 420 -20.51 20.59 -3.99
C SER A 420 -20.76 22.01 -3.47
N ARG A 421 -19.84 22.92 -3.77
CA ARG A 421 -19.99 24.33 -3.37
C ARG A 421 -21.21 24.98 -4.01
N SER A 422 -21.67 24.50 -5.16
CA SER A 422 -22.93 24.94 -5.78
C SER A 422 -24.16 24.66 -4.91
N ASP A 423 -24.09 23.63 -4.05
CA ASP A 423 -25.22 23.21 -3.24
C ASP A 423 -25.37 24.05 -1.95
N ARG A 424 -24.24 24.39 -1.33
CA ARG A 424 -24.18 25.14 -0.08
C ARG A 424 -22.92 26.02 -0.06
N GLN A 425 -23.11 27.33 0.07
CA GLN A 425 -22.03 28.34 0.13
C GLN A 425 -21.77 28.86 1.54
N ASP A 426 -22.64 28.54 2.46
CA ASP A 426 -22.68 29.01 3.85
C ASP A 426 -22.05 28.02 4.86
N ILE A 427 -21.38 26.99 4.38
CA ILE A 427 -20.65 26.01 5.19
C ILE A 427 -19.22 25.82 4.68
N LEU A 428 -18.28 25.58 5.59
CA LEU A 428 -16.91 25.22 5.23
C LEU A 428 -16.74 23.70 5.24
N VAL A 429 -16.43 23.10 4.09
CA VAL A 429 -16.13 21.67 3.97
C VAL A 429 -14.70 21.50 3.46
N PHE A 430 -13.89 20.69 4.16
CA PHE A 430 -12.51 20.40 3.75
C PHE A 430 -12.07 18.98 4.10
N SER A 431 -11.03 18.50 3.40
CA SER A 431 -10.36 17.23 3.67
C SER A 431 -9.44 17.35 4.87
N GLY A 432 -9.66 16.53 5.90
CA GLY A 432 -8.89 16.55 7.14
C GLY A 432 -7.87 15.43 7.26
N GLY A 433 -6.92 15.60 8.20
CA GLY A 433 -5.89 14.60 8.50
C GLY A 433 -4.82 14.47 7.41
N ILE A 434 -4.60 15.55 6.65
CA ILE A 434 -3.71 15.64 5.49
C ILE A 434 -2.54 16.55 5.82
N CYS A 435 -1.37 16.22 5.30
CA CYS A 435 -0.09 16.86 5.54
C CYS A 435 0.41 17.62 4.31
N GLU A 436 0.90 18.82 4.45
CA GLU A 436 1.83 19.44 3.52
C GLU A 436 3.24 18.94 3.85
N ILE A 437 4.00 18.53 2.83
CA ILE A 437 5.29 17.88 2.98
C ILE A 437 6.43 18.70 2.36
N PRO A 438 7.68 18.55 2.83
CA PRO A 438 8.80 19.41 2.45
C PRO A 438 9.27 19.27 1.00
N CYS A 439 8.98 18.14 0.34
CA CYS A 439 9.36 17.88 -1.04
C CYS A 439 8.28 17.11 -1.77
N ASP A 440 8.36 17.01 -3.09
CA ASP A 440 7.40 16.29 -3.91
C ASP A 440 7.37 14.79 -3.59
N PHE A 441 6.19 14.24 -3.34
CA PHE A 441 5.94 12.81 -3.29
C PHE A 441 5.41 12.36 -4.66
N ARG A 442 6.33 12.10 -5.57
CA ARG A 442 5.98 11.67 -6.93
C ARG A 442 5.77 10.18 -6.97
N ASN A 443 4.64 9.78 -7.50
CA ASN A 443 4.28 8.38 -7.70
C ASN A 443 3.32 8.26 -8.89
N SER A 444 3.15 7.02 -9.36
CA SER A 444 2.30 6.70 -10.52
C SER A 444 0.82 6.55 -10.18
N PHE A 445 0.45 6.62 -8.90
CA PHE A 445 -0.92 6.40 -8.44
C PHE A 445 -1.59 7.73 -8.13
N ASP A 446 -2.77 7.98 -8.72
CA ASP A 446 -3.55 9.15 -8.37
C ASP A 446 -4.15 8.99 -6.97
N HIS A 447 -3.74 9.84 -6.05
CA HIS A 447 -4.23 9.85 -4.67
C HIS A 447 -5.46 10.76 -4.49
N GLY A 448 -5.94 11.45 -5.53
CA GLY A 448 -7.02 12.43 -5.42
C GLY A 448 -6.67 13.62 -4.52
N LEU A 449 -5.40 14.01 -4.49
CA LEU A 449 -4.87 15.14 -3.73
C LEU A 449 -4.52 16.30 -4.67
N PRO A 450 -4.58 17.57 -4.21
CA PRO A 450 -4.39 18.73 -5.07
C PRO A 450 -3.03 18.82 -5.78
N ASN A 451 -1.97 18.33 -5.17
CA ASN A 451 -0.62 18.35 -5.74
C ASN A 451 0.31 17.36 -5.02
N THR A 452 1.53 17.23 -5.52
CA THR A 452 2.55 16.29 -5.03
C THR A 452 3.18 16.64 -3.68
N LYS A 453 2.93 17.85 -3.15
CA LYS A 453 3.38 18.27 -1.80
C LYS A 453 2.32 18.06 -0.74
N ILE A 454 1.21 17.46 -1.07
CA ILE A 454 0.15 17.11 -0.13
C ILE A 454 0.08 15.59 -0.03
N LEU A 455 0.09 15.06 1.21
CA LEU A 455 0.16 13.63 1.47
C LEU A 455 -0.73 13.24 2.65
N TYR A 456 -1.23 12.01 2.64
CA TYR A 456 -1.99 11.46 3.77
C TYR A 456 -1.18 11.44 5.05
N GLY A 457 -1.79 11.81 6.17
CA GLY A 457 -1.16 11.78 7.49
C GLY A 457 -0.64 10.39 7.86
N CYS A 458 -1.34 9.32 7.44
CA CYS A 458 -0.90 7.95 7.69
C CYS A 458 0.42 7.60 6.99
N PHE A 459 0.62 8.05 5.76
CA PHE A 459 1.89 7.87 5.04
C PHE A 459 2.99 8.76 5.62
N SER A 460 2.65 10.02 5.91
CA SER A 460 3.56 10.99 6.50
C SER A 460 4.12 10.53 7.85
N GLU A 461 3.33 9.83 8.68
CA GLU A 461 3.80 9.30 9.97
C GLU A 461 4.95 8.31 9.79
N ALA A 462 4.84 7.35 8.86
CA ALA A 462 5.91 6.39 8.62
C ALA A 462 7.17 7.06 8.06
N ILE A 463 7.03 8.08 7.20
CA ILE A 463 8.16 8.86 6.68
C ILE A 463 8.87 9.59 7.81
N VAL A 464 8.12 10.28 8.67
CA VAL A 464 8.67 11.00 9.84
C VAL A 464 9.39 10.05 10.80
N LEU A 465 8.78 8.90 11.11
CA LEU A 465 9.39 7.87 11.96
C LEU A 465 10.66 7.29 11.32
N ALA A 466 10.67 7.08 10.01
CA ALA A 466 11.86 6.61 9.30
C ALA A 466 12.99 7.65 9.28
N LEU A 467 12.68 8.95 9.13
CA LEU A 467 13.64 10.06 9.24
C LEU A 467 14.26 10.15 10.64
N GLU A 468 13.53 9.75 11.67
CA GLU A 468 14.02 9.65 13.06
C GLU A 468 14.64 8.29 13.40
N GLU A 469 14.71 7.35 12.45
CA GLU A 469 15.16 5.95 12.64
C GLU A 469 14.37 5.23 13.76
N ARG A 470 13.11 5.64 13.96
CA ARG A 470 12.19 5.05 14.94
C ARG A 470 11.32 3.99 14.30
N PHE A 471 11.83 2.78 14.26
CA PHE A 471 11.15 1.63 13.66
C PHE A 471 10.29 0.93 14.70
N GLU A 472 9.11 1.52 14.99
CA GLU A 472 8.20 1.08 16.04
C GLU A 472 6.73 1.11 15.63
N ARG A 473 5.89 0.37 16.34
CA ARG A 473 4.44 0.33 16.15
C ARG A 473 3.76 1.54 16.81
N PHE A 474 4.04 2.74 16.30
CA PHE A 474 3.67 4.00 16.95
C PHE A 474 2.16 4.17 17.13
N SER A 475 1.37 4.00 16.07
CA SER A 475 -0.08 4.22 16.07
C SER A 475 -0.90 2.94 16.19
N TRP A 476 -0.31 1.80 16.53
CA TRP A 476 -1.03 0.53 16.61
C TRP A 476 -1.84 0.39 17.89
N GLY A 477 -3.10 -0.06 17.73
CA GLY A 477 -3.97 -0.49 18.83
C GLY A 477 -4.98 0.57 19.28
N LYS A 478 -6.17 0.10 19.61
CA LYS A 478 -7.29 0.95 20.02
C LYS A 478 -6.97 1.72 21.31
N GLY A 479 -7.22 3.01 21.30
CA GLY A 479 -6.95 3.89 22.43
C GLY A 479 -5.53 4.42 22.52
N ASN A 480 -4.66 4.04 21.61
CA ASN A 480 -3.25 4.43 21.60
C ASN A 480 -3.02 5.88 21.16
N ILE A 481 -4.01 6.55 20.57
CA ILE A 481 -3.92 7.96 20.16
C ILE A 481 -4.21 8.85 21.37
N THR A 482 -3.18 9.21 22.13
CA THR A 482 -3.27 10.14 23.27
C THR A 482 -2.88 11.56 22.87
N LYS A 483 -3.15 12.55 23.72
CA LYS A 483 -2.72 13.93 23.49
C LYS A 483 -1.20 14.05 23.41
N GLU A 484 -0.50 13.31 24.27
CA GLU A 484 0.95 13.30 24.35
C GLU A 484 1.55 12.73 23.06
N LYS A 485 1.05 11.60 22.56
CA LYS A 485 1.49 11.03 21.29
C LYS A 485 1.17 11.92 20.09
N MET A 486 0.00 12.58 20.10
CA MET A 486 -0.32 13.55 19.04
C MET A 486 0.64 14.74 19.07
N ALA A 487 0.97 15.28 20.26
CA ALA A 487 1.94 16.37 20.39
C ALA A 487 3.35 15.92 19.98
N GLU A 488 3.77 14.73 20.39
CA GLU A 488 5.06 14.14 20.03
C GLU A 488 5.22 14.04 18.52
N ILE A 489 4.28 13.36 17.83
CA ILE A 489 4.40 13.16 16.39
C ILE A 489 4.28 14.45 15.58
N LEU A 490 3.46 15.43 16.03
CA LEU A 490 3.41 16.77 15.43
C LEU A 490 4.75 17.50 15.58
N GLY A 491 5.40 17.40 16.73
CA GLY A 491 6.73 17.99 16.94
C GLY A 491 7.78 17.40 16.02
N LEU A 492 7.80 16.07 15.87
CA LEU A 492 8.69 15.38 14.92
C LEU A 492 8.33 15.73 13.46
N ALA A 493 7.06 15.79 13.12
CA ALA A 493 6.59 16.17 11.80
C ALA A 493 7.04 17.60 11.45
N ALA A 494 6.80 18.58 12.32
CA ALA A 494 7.21 19.97 12.14
C ALA A 494 8.73 20.12 12.01
N LYS A 495 9.52 19.38 12.80
CA LYS A 495 11.00 19.32 12.69
C LYS A 495 11.45 18.96 11.27
N HIS A 496 10.74 18.05 10.61
CA HIS A 496 11.07 17.60 9.27
C HIS A 496 10.36 18.36 8.15
N GLY A 497 9.58 19.41 8.47
CA GLY A 497 8.89 20.26 7.51
C GLY A 497 7.53 19.71 7.06
N PHE A 498 6.91 18.87 7.88
CA PHE A 498 5.55 18.39 7.66
C PHE A 498 4.58 19.23 8.50
N TYR A 499 3.60 19.84 7.85
CA TYR A 499 2.62 20.72 8.48
C TYR A 499 1.19 20.33 8.09
N PRO A 500 0.14 20.76 8.81
CA PRO A 500 -1.23 20.61 8.35
C PRO A 500 -1.39 21.20 6.94
N ALA A 501 -1.95 20.41 6.01
CA ALA A 501 -2.15 20.85 4.63
C ALA A 501 -3.07 22.09 4.57
N PRO A 502 -2.90 22.96 3.55
CA PRO A 502 -3.89 23.98 3.21
C PRO A 502 -5.28 23.38 3.06
N PHE A 503 -6.32 24.18 3.29
CA PHE A 503 -7.69 23.71 3.12
C PHE A 503 -7.98 23.41 1.65
N PHE A 504 -8.61 22.27 1.41
CA PHE A 504 -9.04 21.84 0.06
C PHE A 504 -10.23 20.89 0.12
N TRP A 505 -10.96 20.83 -0.99
CA TRP A 505 -12.00 19.83 -1.21
C TRP A 505 -11.95 19.30 -2.64
N GLY A 506 -11.88 17.98 -2.78
CA GLY A 506 -11.45 17.36 -4.04
C GLY A 506 -10.03 17.81 -4.37
N GLU A 507 -9.78 18.26 -5.59
CA GLU A 507 -8.48 18.78 -6.03
C GLU A 507 -8.36 20.31 -5.86
N ARG A 508 -9.43 20.98 -5.40
CA ARG A 508 -9.48 22.44 -5.31
C ARG A 508 -9.03 22.94 -3.95
N LEU A 509 -7.96 23.73 -3.94
CA LEU A 509 -7.51 24.50 -2.77
C LEU A 509 -8.52 25.62 -2.44
N LEU A 510 -8.66 25.91 -1.16
CA LEU A 510 -9.46 27.00 -0.61
C LEU A 510 -8.54 28.07 -0.01
N SER A 511 -8.66 29.30 -0.46
CA SER A 511 -7.91 30.41 0.14
C SER A 511 -8.55 30.85 1.47
N ASP A 512 -7.74 31.48 2.34
CA ASP A 512 -8.21 32.05 3.60
C ASP A 512 -9.31 33.10 3.38
N ASN A 513 -9.23 33.88 2.28
CA ASN A 513 -10.27 34.87 1.93
C ASN A 513 -11.59 34.21 1.56
N GLU A 514 -11.55 33.08 0.82
CA GLU A 514 -12.75 32.31 0.53
C GLU A 514 -13.39 31.75 1.80
N ILE A 515 -12.58 31.26 2.75
CA ILE A 515 -13.08 30.73 4.02
C ILE A 515 -13.75 31.85 4.83
N ARG A 516 -13.12 33.01 4.93
CA ARG A 516 -13.73 34.18 5.60
C ARG A 516 -15.02 34.65 4.92
N SER A 517 -15.12 34.55 3.58
CA SER A 517 -16.35 34.89 2.85
C SER A 517 -17.51 33.95 3.16
N ILE A 518 -17.26 32.66 3.45
CA ILE A 518 -18.28 31.71 3.87
C ILE A 518 -18.99 32.17 5.13
N ARG A 519 -18.24 32.70 6.09
CA ARG A 519 -18.82 33.26 7.32
C ARG A 519 -19.75 34.43 7.02
N ALA A 520 -19.35 35.34 6.15
CA ALA A 520 -20.16 36.52 5.82
C ALA A 520 -21.52 36.13 5.19
N VAL A 521 -21.59 35.01 4.52
CA VAL A 521 -22.84 34.46 3.93
C VAL A 521 -23.67 33.71 4.99
N SER A 522 -23.04 33.23 6.06
CA SER A 522 -23.72 32.43 7.11
C SER A 522 -24.36 33.29 8.22
N LEU A 523 -24.04 34.59 8.28
CA LEU A 523 -24.62 35.58 9.20
C LEU A 523 -25.82 36.26 8.56
#